data_35e366449753581e0c76ae31f331474a
#
_entry.id   35e366449753581e0c76ae31f331474a
#
_cell.length_a   1.000
_cell.length_b   1.000
_cell.length_c   1.000
_cell.angle_alpha   90.00
_cell.angle_beta   90.00
_cell.angle_gamma   90.00
#
_symmetry.space_group_name_H-M   'P 1'
#
loop_
_entity.id
_entity.type
_entity.pdbx_description
1 polymer ?
#
loop_
_entity_poly.entity_id
_entity_poly.type
_entity_poly.pdbx_seq_one_letter_code
_entity_poly.pdbx_strand_id
1 'polypeptide(L)'
;QLSASLRDFKAFLVDPGTEGEFRKQLRITPAVEDDNDVLFIAGPRNPSWLKSSLVVYPGLKTFVGTDAGVFDYLLSAKLDYYLNVWKGAALNARWDVPVTWSENFAAGREFGANRKTSQFERLMLFQAIKASSGVMLNLGGGMVLQDAYGVINEVMWTPGDGTHRFTFKQASVRSDSPDQPRKREVYLGSYRYYVSTLDLYIE
;
A
#
# COMPACT_ATOMS: atom_id res chain seq x y z
N GLN A 1 11.65 17.01 15.43
CA GLN A 1 12.20 18.04 14.53
C GLN A 1 13.40 17.46 13.81
N LEU A 2 13.46 17.67 12.51
CA LEU A 2 14.63 17.36 11.67
C LEU A 2 15.28 18.69 11.33
N SER A 3 16.57 18.84 11.65
CA SER A 3 17.34 20.03 11.30
C SER A 3 18.57 19.67 10.49
N ALA A 4 18.87 20.49 9.49
CA ALA A 4 20.03 20.37 8.64
C ALA A 4 20.53 21.76 8.23
N SER A 5 21.82 21.87 7.89
CA SER A 5 22.38 23.08 7.29
C SER A 5 21.79 23.28 5.88
N LEU A 6 21.31 24.48 5.59
CA LEU A 6 20.81 24.85 4.25
C LEU A 6 21.92 24.72 3.19
N ARG A 7 23.16 24.99 3.57
CA ARG A 7 24.33 24.86 2.68
C ARG A 7 24.51 23.41 2.24
N ASP A 8 24.46 22.49 3.19
CA ASP A 8 24.70 21.07 2.92
C ASP A 8 23.53 20.43 2.20
N PHE A 9 22.30 20.89 2.50
CA PHE A 9 21.12 20.51 1.72
C PHE A 9 21.20 20.95 0.26
N LYS A 10 21.68 22.18 0.01
CA LYS A 10 21.91 22.66 -1.37
C LYS A 10 23.01 21.86 -2.07
N ALA A 11 24.09 21.52 -1.38
CA ALA A 11 25.17 20.69 -1.94
C ALA A 11 24.64 19.30 -2.31
N PHE A 12 23.84 18.68 -1.45
CA PHE A 12 23.20 17.39 -1.73
C PHE A 12 22.27 17.43 -2.95
N LEU A 13 21.50 18.51 -3.14
CA LEU A 13 20.62 18.65 -4.30
C LEU A 13 21.39 18.79 -5.63
N VAL A 14 22.61 19.33 -5.59
CA VAL A 14 23.47 19.49 -6.76
C VAL A 14 24.29 18.24 -7.04
N ASP A 15 24.79 17.58 -6.00
CA ASP A 15 25.61 16.37 -6.09
C ASP A 15 25.10 15.29 -5.14
N PRO A 16 24.33 14.30 -5.64
CA PRO A 16 23.85 13.17 -4.84
C PRO A 16 24.97 12.34 -4.18
N GLY A 17 26.20 12.41 -4.67
CA GLY A 17 27.37 11.75 -4.07
C GLY A 17 27.69 12.23 -2.64
N THR A 18 27.16 13.39 -2.25
CA THR A 18 27.32 13.95 -0.89
C THR A 18 26.25 13.45 0.11
N GLU A 19 25.41 12.51 -0.28
CA GLU A 19 24.31 11.98 0.57
C GLU A 19 24.81 11.46 1.93
N GLY A 20 25.91 10.72 1.93
CA GLY A 20 26.50 10.16 3.14
C GLY A 20 26.98 11.23 4.15
N GLU A 21 27.49 12.36 3.65
CA GLU A 21 27.91 13.48 4.47
C GLU A 21 26.73 14.29 4.98
N PHE A 22 25.74 14.52 4.11
CA PHE A 22 24.50 15.19 4.48
C PHE A 22 23.74 14.42 5.55
N ARG A 23 23.62 13.09 5.44
CA ARG A 23 22.98 12.23 6.45
C ARG A 23 23.63 12.33 7.82
N LYS A 24 24.96 12.45 7.90
CA LYS A 24 25.70 12.60 9.18
C LYS A 24 25.40 13.92 9.88
N GLN A 25 24.99 14.93 9.15
CA GLN A 25 24.70 16.27 9.66
C GLN A 25 23.21 16.44 10.04
N LEU A 26 22.35 15.50 9.66
CA LEU A 26 20.94 15.50 10.05
C LEU A 26 20.83 15.30 11.56
N ARG A 27 20.23 16.27 12.24
CA ARG A 27 19.89 16.16 13.67
C ARG A 27 18.40 15.93 13.84
N ILE A 28 18.06 14.90 14.61
CA ILE A 28 16.68 14.60 14.99
C ILE A 28 16.54 14.94 16.47
N THR A 29 15.76 15.97 16.78
CA THR A 29 15.48 16.39 18.15
C THR A 29 14.01 16.19 18.52
N PRO A 30 13.67 15.74 19.72
CA PRO A 30 12.28 15.52 20.13
C PRO A 30 11.47 16.81 20.35
N ALA A 31 12.13 17.95 20.56
CA ALA A 31 11.51 19.24 20.83
C ALA A 31 11.99 20.31 19.86
N VAL A 32 11.16 21.32 19.62
CA VAL A 32 11.53 22.55 18.91
C VAL A 32 12.30 23.40 19.92
N GLU A 33 13.60 23.53 19.77
CA GLU A 33 14.36 24.61 20.39
C GLU A 33 14.02 25.91 19.64
N ASP A 34 13.68 26.97 20.37
CA ASP A 34 13.46 28.31 19.81
C ASP A 34 14.84 28.86 19.43
N ASP A 35 15.28 28.50 18.23
CA ASP A 35 16.55 28.95 17.69
C ASP A 35 16.25 30.09 16.71
N ASN A 36 16.70 31.29 17.05
CA ASN A 36 16.50 32.52 16.24
C ASN A 36 17.12 32.41 14.83
N ASP A 37 17.92 31.39 14.58
CA ASP A 37 18.55 31.12 13.28
C ASP A 37 17.72 30.20 12.36
N VAL A 38 16.54 29.78 12.77
CA VAL A 38 15.67 28.91 11.95
C VAL A 38 14.96 29.73 10.88
N LEU A 39 15.45 29.62 9.64
CA LEU A 39 14.86 30.26 8.47
C LEU A 39 13.54 29.64 7.99
N PHE A 40 13.31 28.37 8.29
CA PHE A 40 12.14 27.64 7.82
C PHE A 40 11.79 26.47 8.74
N ILE A 41 10.57 26.44 9.21
CA ILE A 41 10.01 25.30 9.96
C ILE A 41 8.91 24.67 9.11
N ALA A 42 9.16 23.47 8.58
CA ALA A 42 8.13 22.62 8.00
C ALA A 42 7.58 21.69 9.10
N GLY A 43 6.46 22.03 9.66
CA GLY A 43 5.71 21.11 10.51
C GLY A 43 4.85 20.17 9.67
N PRO A 44 4.39 19.03 10.22
CA PRO A 44 3.45 18.14 9.55
C PRO A 44 2.06 18.82 9.44
N ARG A 45 1.99 19.91 8.67
CA ARG A 45 0.74 20.59 8.30
C ARG A 45 0.07 19.89 7.12
N ASN A 46 0.10 18.57 7.12
CA ASN A 46 -0.60 17.82 6.10
C ASN A 46 -1.93 17.34 6.69
N PRO A 47 -3.03 18.13 6.60
CA PRO A 47 -4.32 17.61 6.99
C PRO A 47 -4.57 16.43 6.08
N SER A 48 -4.45 15.22 6.63
CA SER A 48 -4.74 13.99 5.89
C SER A 48 -6.24 13.82 5.65
N TRP A 49 -7.04 14.78 6.10
CA TRP A 49 -8.48 14.74 5.94
C TRP A 49 -8.89 15.06 4.52
N LEU A 50 -9.72 14.19 3.93
CA LEU A 50 -10.26 14.28 2.57
C LEU A 50 -9.20 14.37 1.45
N LYS A 51 -7.93 14.04 1.73
CA LYS A 51 -6.97 13.87 0.65
C LYS A 51 -7.33 12.64 -0.15
N SER A 52 -7.42 12.84 -1.46
CA SER A 52 -7.71 11.76 -2.38
C SER A 52 -6.62 11.61 -3.42
N SER A 53 -6.45 10.39 -3.90
CA SER A 53 -5.62 10.07 -5.06
C SER A 53 -6.35 9.08 -5.94
N LEU A 54 -6.22 9.26 -7.24
CA LEU A 54 -6.72 8.33 -8.25
C LEU A 54 -5.54 7.86 -9.08
N VAL A 55 -5.35 6.55 -9.13
CA VAL A 55 -4.34 5.90 -9.96
C VAL A 55 -5.06 5.10 -11.03
N VAL A 56 -4.68 5.31 -12.29
CA VAL A 56 -5.22 4.56 -13.43
C VAL A 56 -4.10 3.75 -14.04
N TYR A 57 -4.31 2.44 -14.18
CA TYR A 57 -3.32 1.54 -14.76
C TYR A 57 -3.97 0.41 -15.56
N PRO A 58 -3.27 -0.17 -16.54
CA PRO A 58 -3.78 -1.30 -17.31
C PRO A 58 -3.79 -2.57 -16.45
N GLY A 59 -4.85 -3.36 -16.59
CA GLY A 59 -4.94 -4.74 -16.10
C GLY A 59 -4.90 -5.70 -17.27
N LEU A 60 -4.06 -6.73 -17.21
CA LEU A 60 -3.98 -7.77 -18.23
C LEU A 60 -4.19 -9.13 -17.56
N LYS A 61 -5.14 -9.91 -18.11
CA LYS A 61 -5.30 -11.33 -17.82
C LYS A 61 -5.00 -12.11 -19.08
N THR A 62 -4.23 -13.18 -18.96
CA THR A 62 -3.89 -14.05 -20.07
C THR A 62 -4.07 -15.51 -19.69
N PHE A 63 -4.53 -16.31 -20.64
CA PHE A 63 -4.50 -17.78 -20.59
C PHE A 63 -3.72 -18.27 -21.79
N VAL A 64 -2.81 -19.18 -21.56
CA VAL A 64 -1.89 -19.70 -22.58
C VAL A 64 -1.94 -21.22 -22.59
N GLY A 65 -2.05 -21.82 -23.78
CA GLY A 65 -2.01 -23.26 -23.95
C GLY A 65 -3.19 -23.99 -23.31
N THR A 66 -4.39 -23.44 -23.43
CA THR A 66 -5.63 -24.07 -22.95
C THR A 66 -6.31 -24.86 -24.06
N ASP A 67 -7.27 -25.73 -23.71
CA ASP A 67 -8.08 -26.47 -24.69
C ASP A 67 -8.93 -25.52 -25.57
N ALA A 68 -9.17 -24.29 -25.10
CA ALA A 68 -9.94 -23.27 -25.82
C ALA A 68 -9.09 -22.49 -26.84
N GLY A 69 -7.76 -22.46 -26.71
CA GLY A 69 -6.88 -21.73 -27.63
C GLY A 69 -5.43 -21.60 -27.15
N VAL A 70 -4.58 -21.17 -28.06
CA VAL A 70 -3.14 -21.00 -27.78
C VAL A 70 -2.90 -19.79 -26.89
N PHE A 71 -3.66 -18.69 -27.07
CA PHE A 71 -3.49 -17.46 -26.33
C PHE A 71 -4.82 -16.71 -26.25
N ASP A 72 -5.25 -16.46 -25.05
CA ASP A 72 -6.40 -15.64 -24.72
C ASP A 72 -6.03 -14.49 -23.81
N TYR A 73 -6.67 -13.35 -23.99
CA TYR A 73 -6.38 -12.16 -23.20
C TYR A 73 -7.65 -11.37 -22.86
N LEU A 74 -7.58 -10.65 -21.76
CA LEU A 74 -8.50 -9.61 -21.34
C LEU A 74 -7.69 -8.41 -20.88
N LEU A 75 -7.83 -7.29 -21.57
CA LEU A 75 -7.27 -6.00 -21.19
C LEU A 75 -8.35 -5.17 -20.51
N SER A 76 -8.04 -4.61 -19.36
CA SER A 76 -8.92 -3.73 -18.59
C SER A 76 -8.18 -2.45 -18.16
N ALA A 77 -8.95 -1.40 -17.87
CA ALA A 77 -8.49 -0.22 -17.16
C ALA A 77 -8.91 -0.33 -15.71
N LYS A 78 -7.93 -0.27 -14.79
CA LYS A 78 -8.17 -0.27 -13.36
C LYS A 78 -8.05 1.15 -12.81
N LEU A 79 -9.10 1.59 -12.11
CA LEU A 79 -9.16 2.87 -11.43
C LEU A 79 -9.09 2.60 -9.93
N ASP A 80 -7.97 2.94 -9.31
CA ASP A 80 -7.73 2.73 -7.88
C ASP A 80 -7.80 4.08 -7.17
N TYR A 81 -8.87 4.26 -6.41
CA TYR A 81 -9.17 5.50 -5.69
C TYR A 81 -8.90 5.33 -4.20
N TYR A 82 -8.12 6.24 -3.64
CA TYR A 82 -7.84 6.34 -2.22
C TYR A 82 -8.37 7.64 -1.67
N LEU A 83 -9.07 7.59 -0.56
CA LEU A 83 -9.58 8.74 0.16
C LEU A 83 -9.21 8.62 1.64
N ASN A 84 -8.46 9.58 2.15
CA ASN A 84 -8.25 9.71 3.59
C ASN A 84 -9.49 10.34 4.23
N VAL A 85 -10.23 9.56 5.01
CA VAL A 85 -11.53 9.98 5.57
C VAL A 85 -11.34 10.77 6.85
N TRP A 86 -10.51 10.27 7.77
CA TRP A 86 -10.07 10.95 9.00
C TRP A 86 -8.68 10.49 9.40
N LYS A 87 -8.17 10.95 10.52
CA LYS A 87 -6.81 10.61 10.99
C LYS A 87 -6.64 9.09 11.15
N GLY A 88 -5.76 8.53 10.32
CA GLY A 88 -5.47 7.10 10.29
C GLY A 88 -6.46 6.26 9.48
N ALA A 89 -7.57 6.84 8.98
CA ALA A 89 -8.54 6.12 8.18
C ALA A 89 -8.41 6.41 6.69
N ALA A 90 -8.46 5.36 5.88
CA ALA A 90 -8.43 5.44 4.44
C ALA A 90 -9.48 4.50 3.80
N LEU A 91 -10.24 5.03 2.88
CA LEU A 91 -11.09 4.27 1.97
C LEU A 91 -10.31 3.95 0.70
N ASN A 92 -10.30 2.69 0.30
CA ASN A 92 -9.79 2.27 -1.00
C ASN A 92 -10.94 1.68 -1.83
N ALA A 93 -11.15 2.24 -3.00
CA ALA A 93 -12.13 1.76 -3.96
C ALA A 93 -11.43 1.48 -5.30
N ARG A 94 -11.51 0.25 -5.78
CA ARG A 94 -10.96 -0.13 -7.07
C ARG A 94 -12.09 -0.53 -8.01
N TRP A 95 -12.09 0.10 -9.18
CA TRP A 95 -13.01 -0.20 -10.27
C TRP A 95 -12.25 -0.86 -11.42
N ASP A 96 -12.77 -1.95 -11.96
CA ASP A 96 -12.22 -2.64 -13.12
C ASP A 96 -13.14 -2.47 -14.31
N VAL A 97 -12.62 -1.91 -15.43
CA VAL A 97 -13.36 -1.63 -16.66
C VAL A 97 -12.73 -2.43 -17.79
N PRO A 98 -13.36 -3.52 -18.26
CA PRO A 98 -12.89 -4.25 -19.42
C PRO A 98 -12.86 -3.34 -20.66
N VAL A 99 -11.75 -3.33 -21.40
CA VAL A 99 -11.56 -2.50 -22.61
C VAL A 99 -11.61 -3.34 -23.86
N THR A 100 -10.86 -4.46 -23.88
CA THR A 100 -10.84 -5.38 -25.03
C THR A 100 -10.47 -6.79 -24.58
N TRP A 101 -10.91 -7.80 -25.32
CA TRP A 101 -10.70 -9.21 -24.96
C TRP A 101 -10.77 -10.11 -26.20
N SER A 102 -10.16 -11.30 -26.08
CA SER A 102 -10.33 -12.38 -27.08
C SER A 102 -11.72 -13.01 -27.02
N GLU A 103 -12.10 -13.71 -28.08
CA GLU A 103 -13.43 -14.32 -28.21
C GLU A 103 -13.79 -15.25 -27.05
N ASN A 104 -12.83 -16.00 -26.52
CA ASN A 104 -13.06 -16.94 -25.43
C ASN A 104 -13.42 -16.26 -24.09
N PHE A 105 -13.20 -14.96 -23.95
CA PHE A 105 -13.71 -14.15 -22.84
C PHE A 105 -15.12 -13.57 -23.08
N ALA A 106 -15.74 -13.82 -24.24
CA ALA A 106 -17.11 -13.39 -24.47
C ALA A 106 -18.10 -14.13 -23.56
N ALA A 107 -19.28 -13.54 -23.34
CA ALA A 107 -20.31 -14.15 -22.51
C ALA A 107 -20.72 -15.53 -23.09
N GLY A 108 -20.79 -16.54 -22.22
CA GLY A 108 -21.11 -17.91 -22.61
C GLY A 108 -19.96 -18.71 -23.21
N ARG A 109 -18.76 -18.14 -23.32
CA ARG A 109 -17.53 -18.85 -23.73
C ARG A 109 -16.76 -19.35 -22.52
N GLU A 110 -15.69 -20.12 -22.75
CA GLU A 110 -14.88 -20.82 -21.75
C GLU A 110 -14.43 -19.88 -20.61
N PHE A 111 -13.91 -18.71 -20.94
CA PHE A 111 -13.44 -17.73 -19.95
C PHE A 111 -14.43 -16.59 -19.70
N GLY A 112 -15.67 -16.71 -20.16
CA GLY A 112 -16.69 -15.67 -20.02
C GLY A 112 -16.96 -15.27 -18.57
N ALA A 113 -16.90 -16.21 -17.64
CA ALA A 113 -17.02 -15.96 -16.21
C ALA A 113 -15.85 -15.11 -15.65
N ASN A 114 -14.69 -15.13 -16.30
CA ASN A 114 -13.52 -14.34 -15.92
C ASN A 114 -13.55 -12.90 -16.45
N ARG A 115 -14.42 -12.64 -17.44
CA ARG A 115 -14.69 -11.30 -17.92
C ARG A 115 -15.75 -10.66 -17.04
N LYS A 116 -15.29 -9.86 -16.14
CA LYS A 116 -16.19 -9.10 -15.28
C LYS A 116 -16.74 -7.90 -16.04
N THR A 117 -18.01 -7.63 -15.87
CA THR A 117 -18.60 -6.36 -16.28
C THR A 117 -17.97 -5.23 -15.49
N SER A 118 -18.02 -4.00 -15.99
CA SER A 118 -17.53 -2.81 -15.28
C SER A 118 -18.14 -2.75 -13.87
N GLN A 119 -17.32 -2.96 -12.84
CA GLN A 119 -17.78 -3.01 -11.43
C GLN A 119 -16.67 -2.79 -10.43
N PHE A 120 -17.03 -2.63 -9.17
CA PHE A 120 -16.07 -2.59 -8.08
C PHE A 120 -15.35 -3.93 -7.93
N GLU A 121 -14.03 -3.90 -8.04
CA GLU A 121 -13.17 -5.04 -7.73
C GLU A 121 -12.85 -5.07 -6.22
N ARG A 122 -12.74 -3.89 -5.60
CA ARG A 122 -12.44 -3.73 -4.16
C ARG A 122 -13.14 -2.50 -3.60
N LEU A 123 -13.61 -2.62 -2.38
CA LEU A 123 -14.09 -1.50 -1.58
C LEU A 123 -13.79 -1.77 -0.10
N MET A 124 -12.76 -1.13 0.43
CA MET A 124 -12.28 -1.38 1.78
C MET A 124 -12.07 -0.09 2.56
N LEU A 125 -12.42 -0.13 3.83
CA LEU A 125 -12.06 0.89 4.80
C LEU A 125 -10.94 0.35 5.69
N PHE A 126 -9.88 1.13 5.84
CA PHE A 126 -8.73 0.85 6.70
C PHE A 126 -8.65 1.86 7.82
N GLN A 127 -8.24 1.41 9.01
CA GLN A 127 -7.91 2.26 10.15
C GLN A 127 -6.55 1.89 10.70
N ALA A 128 -5.61 2.82 10.62
CA ALA A 128 -4.32 2.72 11.29
C ALA A 128 -4.40 3.35 12.68
N ILE A 129 -3.88 2.64 13.68
CA ILE A 129 -3.88 3.03 15.08
C ILE A 129 -2.47 2.88 15.63
N LYS A 130 -1.90 3.94 16.20
CA LYS A 130 -0.67 3.86 16.97
C LYS A 130 -1.04 3.44 18.40
N ALA A 131 -0.85 2.17 18.74
CA ALA A 131 -1.25 1.60 20.02
C ALA A 131 -0.27 1.95 21.14
N SER A 132 1.04 2.00 20.83
CA SER A 132 2.09 2.42 21.77
C SER A 132 3.34 2.88 21.03
N SER A 133 4.42 3.18 21.77
CA SER A 133 5.72 3.42 21.14
C SER A 133 6.17 2.16 20.41
N GLY A 134 6.36 2.28 19.09
CA GLY A 134 6.79 1.18 18.24
C GLY A 134 5.71 0.16 17.84
N VAL A 135 4.46 0.27 18.33
CA VAL A 135 3.36 -0.65 17.93
C VAL A 135 2.33 0.08 17.10
N MET A 136 2.11 -0.42 15.89
CA MET A 136 1.07 0.03 14.98
C MET A 136 0.12 -1.11 14.64
N LEU A 137 -1.17 -0.81 14.65
CA LEU A 137 -2.25 -1.69 14.21
C LEU A 137 -2.83 -1.11 12.94
N ASN A 138 -3.11 -1.95 11.96
CA ASN A 138 -3.88 -1.59 10.78
C ASN A 138 -5.04 -2.57 10.64
N LEU A 139 -6.25 -2.06 10.74
CA LEU A 139 -7.49 -2.83 10.68
C LEU A 139 -8.21 -2.46 9.39
N GLY A 140 -8.56 -3.44 8.58
CA GLY A 140 -9.28 -3.23 7.34
C GLY A 140 -10.49 -4.12 7.22
N GLY A 141 -11.58 -3.60 6.64
CA GLY A 141 -12.79 -4.37 6.39
C GLY A 141 -13.53 -3.88 5.16
N GLY A 142 -14.23 -4.81 4.50
CA GLY A 142 -15.03 -4.51 3.34
C GLY A 142 -14.99 -5.59 2.27
N MET A 143 -15.26 -5.20 1.03
CA MET A 143 -15.12 -6.06 -0.14
C MET A 143 -13.66 -6.11 -0.56
N VAL A 144 -13.00 -7.24 -0.33
CA VAL A 144 -11.57 -7.46 -0.60
C VAL A 144 -11.33 -7.71 -2.08
N LEU A 145 -12.21 -8.50 -2.66
CA LEU A 145 -12.31 -8.79 -4.09
C LEU A 145 -13.79 -8.82 -4.44
N GLN A 146 -14.11 -8.79 -5.71
CA GLN A 146 -15.48 -8.98 -6.18
C GLN A 146 -16.10 -10.22 -5.54
N ASP A 147 -17.31 -10.07 -5.00
CA ASP A 147 -18.10 -11.12 -4.34
C ASP A 147 -17.40 -11.79 -3.14
N ALA A 148 -16.36 -11.16 -2.61
CA ALA A 148 -15.62 -11.65 -1.46
C ALA A 148 -15.44 -10.53 -0.41
N TYR A 149 -16.02 -10.72 0.76
CA TYR A 149 -15.99 -9.77 1.87
C TYR A 149 -15.15 -10.30 3.02
N GLY A 150 -14.51 -9.39 3.73
CA GLY A 150 -13.67 -9.84 4.82
C GLY A 150 -12.97 -8.72 5.57
N VAL A 151 -12.07 -9.15 6.43
CA VAL A 151 -11.21 -8.30 7.23
C VAL A 151 -9.75 -8.62 6.94
N ILE A 152 -8.93 -7.59 6.95
CA ILE A 152 -7.47 -7.69 6.84
C ILE A 152 -6.90 -6.89 8.00
N ASN A 153 -6.13 -7.55 8.85
CA ASN A 153 -5.53 -6.95 10.03
C ASN A 153 -4.01 -7.09 9.96
N GLU A 154 -3.32 -6.07 10.40
CA GLU A 154 -1.87 -6.07 10.49
C GLU A 154 -1.45 -5.49 11.83
N VAL A 155 -0.51 -6.17 12.49
CA VAL A 155 0.20 -5.67 13.67
C VAL A 155 1.66 -5.53 13.30
N MET A 156 2.20 -4.35 13.47
CA MET A 156 3.62 -4.06 13.29
C MET A 156 4.21 -3.61 14.60
N TRP A 157 5.28 -4.28 15.01
CA TRP A 157 6.03 -3.94 16.20
C TRP A 157 7.49 -3.63 15.85
N THR A 158 7.92 -2.45 16.20
CA THR A 158 9.28 -1.94 15.97
C THR A 158 9.87 -1.56 17.33
N PRO A 159 10.53 -2.51 18.02
CA PRO A 159 11.12 -2.25 19.35
C PRO A 159 12.34 -1.34 19.26
N GLY A 160 12.59 -0.60 20.35
CA GLY A 160 13.79 0.20 20.56
C GLY A 160 14.03 1.26 19.50
N ASP A 161 15.16 1.19 18.85
CA ASP A 161 15.68 2.14 17.87
C ASP A 161 15.16 1.92 16.42
N GLY A 162 14.37 0.89 16.21
CA GLY A 162 13.84 0.56 14.87
C GLY A 162 14.70 -0.44 14.08
N THR A 163 15.79 -0.95 14.67
CA THR A 163 16.65 -1.97 14.04
C THR A 163 15.89 -3.25 13.73
N HIS A 164 14.93 -3.60 14.58
CA HIS A 164 14.09 -4.79 14.43
C HIS A 164 12.66 -4.40 14.11
N ARG A 165 12.03 -5.12 13.16
CA ARG A 165 10.61 -4.99 12.85
C ARG A 165 9.97 -6.35 12.71
N PHE A 166 8.93 -6.57 13.47
CA PHE A 166 8.07 -7.75 13.41
C PHE A 166 6.73 -7.32 12.82
N THR A 167 6.26 -8.05 11.83
CA THR A 167 4.95 -7.81 11.24
C THR A 167 4.16 -9.11 11.23
N PHE A 168 2.91 -9.03 11.69
CA PHE A 168 1.96 -10.11 11.62
C PHE A 168 0.71 -9.63 10.87
N LYS A 169 0.29 -10.38 9.86
CA LYS A 169 -0.89 -10.09 9.05
C LYS A 169 -1.86 -11.25 9.13
N GLN A 170 -3.13 -10.92 9.24
CA GLN A 170 -4.24 -11.85 9.17
C GLN A 170 -5.25 -11.35 8.14
N ALA A 171 -5.70 -12.25 7.28
CA ALA A 171 -6.86 -12.00 6.44
C ALA A 171 -7.89 -13.11 6.65
N SER A 172 -9.15 -12.74 6.82
CA SER A 172 -10.29 -13.66 6.85
C SER A 172 -11.31 -13.16 5.84
N VAL A 173 -11.53 -13.95 4.79
CA VAL A 173 -12.36 -13.58 3.65
C VAL A 173 -13.42 -14.64 3.44
N ARG A 174 -14.66 -14.21 3.21
CA ARG A 174 -15.80 -15.05 2.83
C ARG A 174 -16.25 -14.67 1.43
N SER A 175 -16.38 -15.66 0.56
CA SER A 175 -16.95 -15.49 -0.77
C SER A 175 -18.35 -16.07 -0.84
N ASP A 176 -19.24 -15.35 -1.52
CA ASP A 176 -20.59 -15.82 -1.84
C ASP A 176 -20.66 -16.47 -3.24
N SER A 177 -19.53 -16.54 -3.97
CA SER A 177 -19.45 -17.22 -5.26
C SER A 177 -19.57 -18.74 -5.09
N PRO A 178 -20.40 -19.42 -5.89
CA PRO A 178 -20.58 -20.88 -5.81
C PRO A 178 -19.31 -21.66 -6.12
N ASP A 179 -18.39 -21.09 -6.91
CA ASP A 179 -17.16 -21.75 -7.37
C ASP A 179 -15.96 -21.54 -6.44
N GLN A 180 -16.13 -20.79 -5.35
CA GLN A 180 -15.05 -20.48 -4.41
C GLN A 180 -15.35 -21.01 -3.00
N PRO A 181 -14.31 -21.36 -2.23
CA PRO A 181 -14.51 -21.75 -0.83
C PRO A 181 -15.20 -20.61 -0.06
N ARG A 182 -16.23 -20.95 0.72
CA ARG A 182 -17.02 -19.97 1.48
C ARG A 182 -16.23 -19.16 2.51
N LYS A 183 -15.10 -19.70 3.01
CA LYS A 183 -14.25 -19.00 3.97
C LYS A 183 -12.78 -19.36 3.71
N ARG A 184 -11.93 -18.34 3.68
CA ARG A 184 -10.47 -18.48 3.62
C ARG A 184 -9.83 -17.64 4.71
N GLU A 185 -8.83 -18.19 5.36
CA GLU A 185 -8.02 -17.50 6.35
C GLU A 185 -6.55 -17.60 5.94
N VAL A 186 -5.84 -16.48 6.04
CA VAL A 186 -4.41 -16.40 5.73
C VAL A 186 -3.73 -15.69 6.89
N TYR A 187 -2.63 -16.25 7.32
CA TYR A 187 -1.75 -15.71 8.36
C TYR A 187 -0.35 -15.59 7.79
N LEU A 188 0.25 -14.43 7.92
CA LEU A 188 1.60 -14.14 7.45
C LEU A 188 2.38 -13.48 8.58
N GLY A 189 3.61 -13.95 8.81
CA GLY A 189 4.56 -13.30 9.70
C GLY A 189 5.79 -12.90 8.91
N SER A 190 6.33 -11.71 9.16
CA SER A 190 7.63 -11.33 8.65
C SER A 190 8.46 -10.66 9.74
N TYR A 191 9.75 -10.84 9.62
CA TYR A 191 10.75 -10.21 10.46
C TYR A 191 11.75 -9.48 9.56
N ARG A 192 12.03 -8.23 9.89
CA ARG A 192 12.99 -7.40 9.17
C ARG A 192 14.06 -6.91 10.14
N TYR A 193 15.30 -7.07 9.74
CA TYR A 193 16.47 -6.56 10.45
C TYR A 193 17.17 -5.47 9.63
N TYR A 194 17.44 -4.35 10.24
CA TYR A 194 18.19 -3.26 9.64
C TYR A 194 19.66 -3.33 10.03
N VAL A 195 20.53 -3.48 9.02
CA VAL A 195 21.99 -3.48 9.19
C VAL A 195 22.49 -2.05 8.96
N SER A 196 22.67 -1.30 10.04
CA SER A 196 23.01 0.14 9.97
C SER A 196 24.37 0.42 9.31
N THR A 197 25.31 -0.51 9.39
CA THR A 197 26.65 -0.37 8.78
C THR A 197 26.62 -0.49 7.25
N LEU A 198 25.62 -1.18 6.70
CA LEU A 198 25.46 -1.42 5.26
C LEU A 198 24.28 -0.68 4.66
N ASP A 199 23.49 0.03 5.49
CA ASP A 199 22.23 0.66 5.10
C ASP A 199 21.27 -0.32 4.37
N LEU A 200 21.20 -1.56 4.87
CA LEU A 200 20.52 -2.68 4.24
C LEU A 200 19.45 -3.27 5.17
N TYR A 201 18.30 -3.63 4.59
CA TYR A 201 17.26 -4.44 5.26
C TYR A 201 17.39 -5.90 4.83
N ILE A 202 17.30 -6.81 5.80
CA ILE A 202 17.18 -8.25 5.60
C ILE A 202 15.78 -8.67 6.06
N GLU A 203 15.00 -9.27 5.16
CA GLU A 203 13.63 -9.73 5.43
C GLU A 203 13.49 -11.23 5.15
#